data_714b349c5f70aea63f159a6cae7df4e1
#
_entry.id   714b349c5f70aea63f159a6cae7df4e1
#
_cell.length_a   1.000
_cell.length_b   1.000
_cell.length_c   1.000
_cell.angle_alpha   90.00
_cell.angle_beta   90.00
_cell.angle_gamma   90.00
#
_symmetry.space_group_name_H-M   'P 1'
#
loop_
_entity.id
_entity.type
_entity.pdbx_description
1 polymer ?
#
loop_
_entity_poly.entity_id
_entity_poly.type
_entity_poly.pdbx_seq_one_letter_code
_entity_poly.pdbx_strand_id
1 'polypeptide(L)'
;FYFYEGSLIVMRAAIRYAHRYAELAREMAAKEKNATRKAELISLAETCEWVPENPARNLREAIQCHFFCHIVAELEQIGCGYSQAYLGQNLEPFFQADKAAGLITYDDAVFMFQNLTIKLNEINYYYGERIAKANSSDLGQSITIAGYSEDGGDATVEMDYVILDSSLYLALPQPPLSICLTPHTPGKLIEKVLDVIGTGIGLPQFVNADVMMKRALHLWGHTDRMGDLPLSKARRTCVGACVGSYIPYETGHPVAGQPNLGKIIELTLNDGFDP
;
A
#
# COMPACT_ATOMS: atom_id res chain seq x y z
N PHE A 1 -25.26 -4.52 -11.93
CA PHE A 1 -25.95 -3.28 -11.64
C PHE A 1 -25.69 -2.84 -10.20
N TYR A 2 -26.11 -3.60 -9.19
CA TYR A 2 -25.95 -3.23 -7.76
C TYR A 2 -24.50 -3.02 -7.31
N PHE A 3 -23.53 -3.76 -7.87
CA PHE A 3 -22.11 -3.56 -7.59
C PHE A 3 -21.64 -2.15 -7.99
N TYR A 4 -22.00 -1.70 -9.18
CA TYR A 4 -21.61 -0.35 -9.65
C TYR A 4 -22.31 0.76 -8.86
N GLU A 5 -23.58 0.57 -8.47
CA GLU A 5 -24.28 1.53 -7.62
C GLU A 5 -23.62 1.62 -6.23
N GLY A 6 -23.29 0.47 -5.61
CA GLY A 6 -22.57 0.44 -4.36
C GLY A 6 -21.21 1.13 -4.46
N SER A 7 -20.44 0.86 -5.51
CA SER A 7 -19.16 1.53 -5.76
C SER A 7 -19.30 3.05 -5.90
N LEU A 8 -20.32 3.53 -6.61
CA LEU A 8 -20.60 4.96 -6.74
C LEU A 8 -20.98 5.62 -5.40
N ILE A 9 -21.71 4.92 -4.53
CA ILE A 9 -22.04 5.42 -3.19
C ILE A 9 -20.79 5.61 -2.36
N VAL A 10 -19.87 4.61 -2.37
CA VAL A 10 -18.60 4.65 -1.64
C VAL A 10 -17.70 5.77 -2.17
N MET A 11 -17.53 5.88 -3.49
CA MET A 11 -16.73 6.94 -4.09
C MET A 11 -17.25 8.35 -3.75
N ARG A 12 -18.57 8.56 -3.82
CA ARG A 12 -19.19 9.83 -3.43
C ARG A 12 -19.04 10.12 -1.93
N ALA A 13 -19.01 9.09 -1.09
CA ALA A 13 -18.75 9.25 0.33
C ALA A 13 -17.30 9.68 0.58
N ALA A 14 -16.33 9.10 -0.14
CA ALA A 14 -14.94 9.50 -0.08
C ALA A 14 -14.71 10.96 -0.49
N ILE A 15 -15.32 11.40 -1.59
CA ILE A 15 -15.27 12.79 -2.05
C ILE A 15 -15.85 13.72 -0.97
N ARG A 16 -17.03 13.42 -0.43
CA ARG A 16 -17.66 14.22 0.62
C ARG A 16 -16.80 14.26 1.89
N TYR A 17 -16.16 13.17 2.24
CA TYR A 17 -15.24 13.11 3.36
C TYR A 17 -14.06 14.08 3.17
N ALA A 18 -13.43 14.08 2.00
CA ALA A 18 -12.36 15.00 1.66
C ALA A 18 -12.82 16.48 1.72
N HIS A 19 -13.97 16.81 1.13
CA HIS A 19 -14.52 18.16 1.15
C HIS A 19 -14.80 18.68 2.59
N ARG A 20 -15.23 17.83 3.51
CA ARG A 20 -15.38 18.20 4.92
C ARG A 20 -14.05 18.61 5.57
N TYR A 21 -12.96 17.96 5.21
CA TYR A 21 -11.62 18.36 5.67
C TYR A 21 -11.17 19.66 5.02
N ALA A 22 -11.52 19.89 3.75
CA ALA A 22 -11.26 21.16 3.09
C ALA A 22 -11.98 22.32 3.79
N GLU A 23 -13.26 22.16 4.11
CA GLU A 23 -14.05 23.15 4.86
C GLU A 23 -13.42 23.43 6.23
N LEU A 24 -13.10 22.38 7.00
CA LEU A 24 -12.43 22.52 8.29
C LEU A 24 -11.09 23.25 8.20
N ALA A 25 -10.28 22.92 7.20
CA ALA A 25 -8.99 23.58 6.98
C ALA A 25 -9.16 25.06 6.66
N ARG A 26 -10.18 25.46 5.88
CA ARG A 26 -10.52 26.86 5.63
C ARG A 26 -10.99 27.59 6.88
N GLU A 27 -11.81 26.96 7.69
CA GLU A 27 -12.25 27.53 8.98
C GLU A 27 -11.07 27.75 9.93
N MET A 28 -10.15 26.80 9.99
CA MET A 28 -8.91 26.92 10.77
C MET A 28 -8.01 28.03 10.22
N ALA A 29 -7.84 28.11 8.90
CA ALA A 29 -7.05 29.16 8.24
C ALA A 29 -7.60 30.56 8.52
N ALA A 30 -8.93 30.72 8.59
CA ALA A 30 -9.57 31.99 8.89
C ALA A 30 -9.25 32.52 10.32
N LYS A 31 -8.99 31.60 11.26
CA LYS A 31 -8.69 31.90 12.67
C LYS A 31 -7.19 31.95 12.95
N GLU A 32 -6.36 31.43 12.02
CA GLU A 32 -4.91 31.30 12.18
C GLU A 32 -4.20 32.64 12.05
N LYS A 33 -3.35 32.98 13.01
CA LYS A 33 -2.57 34.24 13.05
C LYS A 33 -1.17 34.09 12.44
N ASN A 34 -0.60 32.89 12.50
CA ASN A 34 0.69 32.62 11.87
C ASN A 34 0.51 32.50 10.35
N ALA A 35 1.18 33.41 9.61
CA ALA A 35 1.02 33.50 8.16
C ALA A 35 1.44 32.22 7.43
N THR A 36 2.53 31.56 7.87
CA THR A 36 3.00 30.29 7.31
C THR A 36 1.98 29.19 7.52
N ARG A 37 1.52 29.02 8.75
CA ARG A 37 0.51 28.01 9.09
C ARG A 37 -0.82 28.24 8.36
N LYS A 38 -1.21 29.50 8.22
CA LYS A 38 -2.41 29.86 7.45
C LYS A 38 -2.27 29.45 5.98
N ALA A 39 -1.11 29.69 5.35
CA ALA A 39 -0.85 29.28 3.97
C ALA A 39 -0.87 27.75 3.82
N GLU A 40 -0.29 27.01 4.77
CA GLU A 40 -0.36 25.54 4.80
C GLU A 40 -1.79 25.01 4.87
N LEU A 41 -2.64 25.60 5.73
CA LEU A 41 -4.04 25.22 5.86
C LEU A 41 -4.84 25.51 4.59
N ILE A 42 -4.57 26.62 3.90
CA ILE A 42 -5.19 26.95 2.61
C ILE A 42 -4.76 25.90 1.56
N SER A 43 -3.48 25.62 1.45
CA SER A 43 -2.95 24.59 0.53
C SER A 43 -3.55 23.20 0.81
N LEU A 44 -3.71 22.83 2.09
CA LEU A 44 -4.38 21.60 2.48
C LEU A 44 -5.84 21.57 2.03
N ALA A 45 -6.58 22.69 2.21
CA ALA A 45 -7.96 22.81 1.78
C ALA A 45 -8.10 22.63 0.27
N GLU A 46 -7.24 23.30 -0.52
CA GLU A 46 -7.21 23.17 -1.98
C GLU A 46 -6.92 21.75 -2.44
N THR A 47 -5.99 21.06 -1.78
CA THR A 47 -5.69 19.64 -2.02
C THR A 47 -6.93 18.78 -1.76
N CYS A 48 -7.57 18.93 -0.61
CA CYS A 48 -8.75 18.13 -0.23
C CYS A 48 -10.01 18.45 -1.05
N GLU A 49 -10.10 19.63 -1.65
CA GLU A 49 -11.17 19.98 -2.61
C GLU A 49 -10.94 19.31 -3.97
N TRP A 50 -9.68 19.08 -4.36
CA TRP A 50 -9.38 18.51 -5.66
C TRP A 50 -9.40 16.99 -5.66
N VAL A 51 -8.74 16.35 -4.68
CA VAL A 51 -8.65 14.89 -4.59
C VAL A 51 -9.54 14.36 -3.45
N PRO A 52 -10.17 13.19 -3.60
CA PRO A 52 -10.06 12.20 -4.67
C PRO A 52 -11.06 12.39 -5.83
N GLU A 53 -11.79 13.51 -5.89
CA GLU A 53 -12.79 13.75 -6.93
C GLU A 53 -12.17 13.86 -8.33
N ASN A 54 -10.98 14.42 -8.41
CA ASN A 54 -10.24 14.62 -9.67
C ASN A 54 -8.89 13.87 -9.63
N PRO A 55 -8.30 13.57 -10.81
CA PRO A 55 -6.96 13.04 -10.88
C PRO A 55 -5.93 13.97 -10.21
N ALA A 56 -4.97 13.39 -9.48
CA ALA A 56 -3.90 14.15 -8.86
C ALA A 56 -3.03 14.87 -9.91
N ARG A 57 -2.60 16.08 -9.61
CA ARG A 57 -1.78 16.93 -10.50
C ARG A 57 -0.30 16.95 -10.09
N ASN A 58 0.00 16.58 -8.84
CA ASN A 58 1.33 16.65 -8.24
C ASN A 58 1.49 15.56 -7.17
N LEU A 59 2.70 15.39 -6.64
CA LEU A 59 3.02 14.36 -5.66
C LEU A 59 2.19 14.49 -4.37
N ARG A 60 2.01 15.71 -3.86
CA ARG A 60 1.21 15.96 -2.65
C ARG A 60 -0.22 15.49 -2.82
N GLU A 61 -0.85 15.83 -3.94
CA GLU A 61 -2.22 15.39 -4.25
C GLU A 61 -2.30 13.88 -4.46
N ALA A 62 -1.29 13.27 -5.10
CA ALA A 62 -1.24 11.83 -5.30
C ALA A 62 -1.16 11.08 -3.95
N ILE A 63 -0.32 11.52 -3.03
CA ILE A 63 -0.21 10.98 -1.67
C ILE A 63 -1.52 11.18 -0.90
N GLN A 64 -2.13 12.35 -0.97
CA GLN A 64 -3.39 12.63 -0.27
C GLN A 64 -4.56 11.82 -0.83
N CYS A 65 -4.66 11.70 -2.15
CA CYS A 65 -5.65 10.86 -2.81
C CYS A 65 -5.50 9.39 -2.39
N HIS A 66 -4.27 8.89 -2.41
CA HIS A 66 -3.94 7.54 -1.96
C HIS A 66 -4.42 7.31 -0.52
N PHE A 67 -4.11 8.23 0.40
CA PHE A 67 -4.51 8.12 1.80
C PHE A 67 -6.03 8.13 2.00
N PHE A 68 -6.78 8.98 1.28
CA PHE A 68 -8.24 8.97 1.34
C PHE A 68 -8.83 7.64 0.85
N CYS A 69 -8.34 7.13 -0.28
CA CYS A 69 -8.80 5.84 -0.80
C CYS A 69 -8.46 4.70 0.17
N HIS A 70 -7.26 4.73 0.77
CA HIS A 70 -6.81 3.73 1.73
C HIS A 70 -7.71 3.70 2.98
N ILE A 71 -7.99 4.86 3.61
CA ILE A 71 -8.87 4.92 4.78
C ILE A 71 -10.27 4.41 4.45
N VAL A 72 -10.83 4.79 3.30
CA VAL A 72 -12.19 4.35 2.93
C VAL A 72 -12.23 2.84 2.72
N ALA A 73 -11.19 2.27 2.10
CA ALA A 73 -11.07 0.83 1.93
C ALA A 73 -10.94 0.10 3.27
N GLU A 74 -10.15 0.62 4.20
CA GLU A 74 -9.98 0.04 5.54
C GLU A 74 -11.26 0.10 6.39
N LEU A 75 -12.09 1.12 6.22
CA LEU A 75 -13.39 1.21 6.91
C LEU A 75 -14.37 0.13 6.47
N GLU A 76 -14.28 -0.35 5.24
CA GLU A 76 -15.15 -1.39 4.71
C GLU A 76 -14.70 -2.79 5.15
N GLN A 77 -13.40 -3.01 5.25
CA GLN A 77 -12.83 -4.34 5.46
C GLN A 77 -12.00 -4.41 6.75
N ILE A 78 -12.69 -4.36 7.87
CA ILE A 78 -12.06 -4.34 9.20
C ILE A 78 -11.13 -5.55 9.40
N GLY A 79 -9.84 -5.28 9.62
CA GLY A 79 -8.85 -6.26 10.03
C GLY A 79 -8.20 -7.09 8.91
N CYS A 80 -8.37 -6.71 7.67
CA CYS A 80 -7.79 -7.40 6.51
C CYS A 80 -6.90 -6.47 5.67
N GLY A 81 -5.88 -5.89 6.23
CA GLY A 81 -4.94 -4.96 5.65
C GLY A 81 -4.96 -4.71 4.14
N TYR A 82 -5.05 -3.46 3.78
CA TYR A 82 -5.07 -3.02 2.39
C TYR A 82 -3.63 -2.83 1.88
N SER A 83 -3.12 -3.80 1.14
CA SER A 83 -1.73 -3.77 0.68
C SER A 83 -1.54 -2.88 -0.54
N GLN A 84 -0.45 -2.12 -0.51
CA GLN A 84 -0.14 -1.08 -1.49
C GLN A 84 0.92 -1.61 -2.46
N ALA A 85 0.44 -2.15 -3.59
CA ALA A 85 1.30 -2.70 -4.60
C ALA A 85 2.09 -1.61 -5.33
N TYR A 86 3.40 -1.74 -5.36
CA TYR A 86 4.26 -0.88 -6.18
C TYR A 86 4.01 0.62 -6.00
N LEU A 87 3.80 1.05 -4.76
CA LEU A 87 3.44 2.44 -4.45
C LEU A 87 4.50 3.43 -4.97
N GLY A 88 5.79 3.09 -4.89
CA GLY A 88 6.86 3.91 -5.45
C GLY A 88 6.65 4.16 -6.95
N GLN A 89 6.41 3.10 -7.72
CA GLN A 89 6.18 3.22 -9.18
C GLN A 89 4.92 4.03 -9.51
N ASN A 90 3.87 3.93 -8.70
CA ASN A 90 2.64 4.69 -8.90
C ASN A 90 2.82 6.19 -8.60
N LEU A 91 3.69 6.54 -7.67
CA LEU A 91 3.99 7.92 -7.28
C LEU A 91 5.11 8.55 -8.12
N GLU A 92 5.97 7.74 -8.74
CA GLU A 92 7.14 8.18 -9.51
C GLU A 92 6.84 9.24 -10.57
N PRO A 93 5.79 9.12 -11.41
CA PRO A 93 5.51 10.13 -12.44
C PRO A 93 5.25 11.51 -11.85
N PHE A 94 4.55 11.59 -10.73
CA PHE A 94 4.26 12.85 -10.03
C PHE A 94 5.51 13.44 -9.40
N PHE A 95 6.32 12.59 -8.76
CA PHE A 95 7.58 13.01 -8.15
C PHE A 95 8.54 13.56 -9.19
N GLN A 96 8.74 12.86 -10.30
CA GLN A 96 9.65 13.32 -11.35
C GLN A 96 9.18 14.62 -12.02
N ALA A 97 7.87 14.76 -12.24
CA ALA A 97 7.29 15.99 -12.78
C ALA A 97 7.53 17.21 -11.87
N ASP A 98 7.23 17.07 -10.57
CA ASP A 98 7.39 18.14 -9.59
C ASP A 98 8.88 18.49 -9.39
N LYS A 99 9.75 17.47 -9.34
CA LYS A 99 11.20 17.64 -9.22
C LYS A 99 11.80 18.36 -10.45
N ALA A 100 11.41 17.95 -11.64
CA ALA A 100 11.87 18.59 -12.88
C ALA A 100 11.39 20.04 -13.01
N ALA A 101 10.20 20.34 -12.47
CA ALA A 101 9.67 21.71 -12.40
C ALA A 101 10.31 22.56 -11.28
N GLY A 102 11.16 21.97 -10.43
CA GLY A 102 11.77 22.64 -9.27
C GLY A 102 10.80 22.98 -8.15
N LEU A 103 9.64 22.31 -8.10
CA LEU A 103 8.59 22.53 -7.10
C LEU A 103 8.92 21.82 -5.78
N ILE A 104 9.62 20.68 -5.84
CA ILE A 104 10.04 19.90 -4.69
C ILE A 104 11.46 19.38 -4.86
N THR A 105 12.12 19.12 -3.75
CA THR A 105 13.38 18.40 -3.66
C THR A 105 13.15 16.93 -3.34
N TYR A 106 14.20 16.12 -3.35
CA TYR A 106 14.18 14.74 -2.86
C TYR A 106 13.78 14.70 -1.37
N ASP A 107 14.36 15.58 -0.55
CA ASP A 107 14.07 15.64 0.90
C ASP A 107 12.62 16.05 1.18
N ASP A 108 12.02 16.92 0.35
CA ASP A 108 10.59 17.23 0.46
C ASP A 108 9.71 16.00 0.19
N ALA A 109 10.09 15.17 -0.79
CA ALA A 109 9.38 13.92 -1.07
C ALA A 109 9.51 12.93 0.10
N VAL A 110 10.72 12.80 0.68
CA VAL A 110 10.94 11.98 1.89
C VAL A 110 10.05 12.48 3.02
N PHE A 111 10.00 13.79 3.27
CA PHE A 111 9.16 14.39 4.32
C PHE A 111 7.66 14.14 4.07
N MET A 112 7.19 14.28 2.83
CA MET A 112 5.79 13.98 2.48
C MET A 112 5.47 12.51 2.71
N PHE A 113 6.37 11.60 2.34
CA PHE A 113 6.17 10.18 2.54
C PHE A 113 6.25 9.77 4.02
N GLN A 114 7.09 10.42 4.82
CA GLN A 114 7.10 10.26 6.28
C GLN A 114 5.73 10.58 6.89
N ASN A 115 5.10 11.66 6.47
CA ASN A 115 3.75 12.01 6.92
C ASN A 115 2.73 10.92 6.56
N LEU A 116 2.79 10.36 5.35
CA LEU A 116 1.95 9.23 4.95
C LEU A 116 2.23 8.01 5.85
N THR A 117 3.49 7.67 6.07
CA THR A 117 3.90 6.53 6.91
C THR A 117 3.35 6.68 8.34
N ILE A 118 3.47 7.86 8.94
CA ILE A 118 2.91 8.15 10.27
C ILE A 118 1.39 7.95 10.27
N LYS A 119 0.69 8.46 9.25
CA LYS A 119 -0.75 8.32 9.14
C LYS A 119 -1.22 6.88 8.93
N LEU A 120 -0.48 6.09 8.18
CA LEU A 120 -0.75 4.66 8.05
C LEU A 120 -0.50 3.92 9.36
N ASN A 121 0.53 4.29 10.11
CA ASN A 121 0.82 3.71 11.42
C ASN A 121 -0.21 4.09 12.50
N GLU A 122 -0.92 5.22 12.35
CA GLU A 122 -2.01 5.62 13.24
C GLU A 122 -3.29 4.80 13.04
N ILE A 123 -3.47 4.16 11.89
CA ILE A 123 -4.64 3.33 11.62
C ILE A 123 -4.54 2.08 12.50
N ASN A 124 -5.48 1.92 13.42
CA ASN A 124 -5.50 0.80 14.34
C ASN A 124 -6.95 0.36 14.61
N TYR A 125 -7.14 -0.94 14.83
CA TYR A 125 -8.44 -1.49 15.16
C TYR A 125 -8.49 -1.93 16.62
N TYR A 126 -9.66 -1.78 17.24
CA TYR A 126 -9.92 -2.30 18.56
C TYR A 126 -10.33 -3.77 18.44
N TYR A 127 -9.42 -4.67 18.76
CA TYR A 127 -9.68 -6.09 18.81
C TYR A 127 -10.16 -6.49 20.19
N GLY A 128 -11.04 -7.50 20.26
CA GLY A 128 -11.33 -8.19 21.51
C GLY A 128 -10.06 -8.82 22.10
N GLU A 129 -10.00 -8.97 23.43
CA GLU A 129 -8.80 -9.43 24.17
C GLU A 129 -8.11 -10.66 23.58
N ARG A 130 -8.89 -11.63 23.08
CA ARG A 130 -8.36 -12.86 22.47
C ARG A 130 -7.57 -12.59 21.19
N ILE A 131 -8.07 -11.72 20.34
CA ILE A 131 -7.42 -11.35 19.07
C ILE A 131 -6.24 -10.44 19.36
N ALA A 132 -6.38 -9.48 20.28
CA ALA A 132 -5.31 -8.57 20.65
C ALA A 132 -4.07 -9.30 21.21
N LYS A 133 -4.26 -10.43 21.91
CA LYS A 133 -3.15 -11.28 22.38
C LYS A 133 -2.47 -12.08 21.27
N ALA A 134 -3.18 -12.36 20.19
CA ALA A 134 -2.68 -13.15 19.06
C ALA A 134 -2.14 -12.30 17.90
N ASN A 135 -2.53 -11.03 17.83
CA ASN A 135 -2.17 -10.11 16.76
C ASN A 135 -1.35 -8.96 17.33
N SER A 136 -0.16 -8.76 16.80
CA SER A 136 0.78 -7.70 17.19
C SER A 136 0.41 -6.29 16.67
N SER A 137 -0.86 -6.01 16.44
CA SER A 137 -1.37 -4.75 15.86
C SER A 137 -1.02 -4.58 14.37
N ASP A 138 -0.63 -5.65 13.70
CA ASP A 138 -0.35 -5.62 12.27
C ASP A 138 -1.65 -5.65 11.48
N LEU A 139 -1.93 -4.55 10.77
CA LEU A 139 -3.08 -4.43 9.88
C LEU A 139 -2.79 -4.98 8.48
N GLY A 140 -1.56 -5.41 8.21
CA GLY A 140 -1.17 -5.94 6.91
C GLY A 140 -1.22 -4.92 5.77
N GLN A 141 -1.03 -3.64 6.06
CA GLN A 141 -1.00 -2.53 5.10
C GLN A 141 0.31 -2.51 4.28
N SER A 142 0.80 -3.68 3.84
CA SER A 142 2.14 -3.80 3.28
C SER A 142 2.34 -2.97 2.00
N ILE A 143 3.52 -2.38 1.88
CA ILE A 143 3.99 -1.69 0.67
C ILE A 143 4.98 -2.60 -0.04
N THR A 144 4.78 -2.86 -1.33
CA THR A 144 5.73 -3.58 -2.16
C THR A 144 6.49 -2.60 -3.05
N ILE A 145 7.83 -2.71 -3.07
CA ILE A 145 8.73 -1.91 -3.90
C ILE A 145 9.59 -2.78 -4.82
N ALA A 146 10.23 -2.18 -5.80
CA ALA A 146 11.08 -2.83 -6.82
C ALA A 146 10.36 -3.92 -7.63
N GLY A 147 11.03 -4.99 -8.00
CA GLY A 147 10.46 -6.11 -8.73
C GLY A 147 10.71 -6.04 -10.23
N TYR A 148 9.91 -6.79 -10.98
CA TYR A 148 9.99 -6.80 -12.44
C TYR A 148 9.12 -5.70 -13.06
N SER A 149 9.63 -5.08 -14.12
CA SER A 149 8.81 -4.41 -15.12
C SER A 149 8.04 -5.43 -15.97
N GLU A 150 7.04 -4.98 -16.72
CA GLU A 150 6.22 -5.88 -17.56
C GLU A 150 7.03 -6.61 -18.62
N ASP A 151 8.08 -5.98 -19.16
CA ASP A 151 9.01 -6.54 -20.15
C ASP A 151 10.06 -7.48 -19.52
N GLY A 152 10.18 -7.50 -18.18
CA GLY A 152 11.09 -8.38 -17.43
C GLY A 152 12.39 -7.72 -17.01
N GLY A 153 12.55 -6.43 -17.20
CA GLY A 153 13.64 -5.63 -16.67
C GLY A 153 13.47 -5.31 -15.18
N ASP A 154 14.35 -4.45 -14.68
CA ASP A 154 14.23 -3.88 -13.34
C ASP A 154 13.14 -2.79 -13.31
N ALA A 155 12.33 -2.79 -12.27
CA ALA A 155 11.26 -1.81 -12.07
C ALA A 155 11.54 -0.85 -10.90
N THR A 156 12.78 -0.82 -10.39
CA THR A 156 13.19 0.11 -9.33
C THR A 156 13.10 1.55 -9.81
N VAL A 157 12.50 2.41 -9.01
CA VAL A 157 12.34 3.84 -9.28
C VAL A 157 12.91 4.70 -8.16
N GLU A 158 13.07 6.00 -8.38
CA GLU A 158 13.63 6.89 -7.36
C GLU A 158 12.74 7.00 -6.12
N MET A 159 11.42 6.92 -6.29
CA MET A 159 10.47 6.88 -5.18
C MET A 159 10.65 5.65 -4.28
N ASP A 160 11.22 4.53 -4.74
CA ASP A 160 11.53 3.39 -3.87
C ASP A 160 12.61 3.75 -2.85
N TYR A 161 13.59 4.58 -3.24
CA TYR A 161 14.60 5.12 -2.31
C TYR A 161 13.99 6.13 -1.33
N VAL A 162 13.04 6.97 -1.78
CA VAL A 162 12.30 7.89 -0.90
C VAL A 162 11.54 7.10 0.18
N ILE A 163 10.89 5.99 -0.19
CA ILE A 163 10.18 5.10 0.73
C ILE A 163 11.15 4.48 1.76
N LEU A 164 12.30 4.01 1.30
CA LEU A 164 13.33 3.44 2.17
C LEU A 164 13.93 4.49 3.12
N ASP A 165 14.23 5.69 2.64
CA ASP A 165 14.73 6.77 3.49
C ASP A 165 13.70 7.21 4.52
N SER A 166 12.41 7.29 4.15
CA SER A 166 11.33 7.51 5.11
C SER A 166 11.33 6.46 6.22
N SER A 167 11.46 5.17 5.85
CA SER A 167 11.50 4.06 6.80
C SER A 167 12.74 4.08 7.69
N LEU A 168 13.90 4.44 7.12
CA LEU A 168 15.16 4.57 7.85
C LEU A 168 15.07 5.62 8.97
N TYR A 169 14.48 6.77 8.69
CA TYR A 169 14.35 7.87 9.66
C TYR A 169 13.29 7.62 10.73
N LEU A 170 12.16 7.03 10.35
CA LEU A 170 11.03 6.84 11.26
C LEU A 170 11.13 5.56 12.09
N ALA A 171 11.73 4.51 11.53
CA ALA A 171 11.84 3.20 12.16
C ALA A 171 10.51 2.69 12.74
N LEU A 172 9.40 2.91 12.02
CA LEU A 172 8.06 2.48 12.43
C LEU A 172 7.76 1.06 11.91
N PRO A 173 7.04 0.22 12.67
CA PRO A 173 6.67 -1.13 12.26
C PRO A 173 5.59 -1.17 11.18
N GLN A 174 4.85 -0.08 10.99
CA GLN A 174 3.77 0.05 10.01
C GLN A 174 4.00 1.24 9.08
N PRO A 175 3.67 1.12 7.82
CA PRO A 175 3.25 -0.11 7.11
C PRO A 175 4.42 -1.09 6.91
N PRO A 176 4.17 -2.41 6.91
CA PRO A 176 5.20 -3.39 6.57
C PRO A 176 5.72 -3.15 5.16
N LEU A 177 7.03 -3.18 4.98
CA LEU A 177 7.69 -2.96 3.70
C LEU A 177 8.23 -4.28 3.15
N SER A 178 7.99 -4.54 1.86
CA SER A 178 8.47 -5.71 1.14
C SER A 178 9.24 -5.28 -0.09
N ILE A 179 10.40 -5.88 -0.30
CA ILE A 179 11.19 -5.68 -1.53
C ILE A 179 11.15 -6.94 -2.39
N CYS A 180 10.67 -6.82 -3.63
CA CYS A 180 10.71 -7.89 -4.61
C CYS A 180 12.07 -7.92 -5.32
N LEU A 181 12.88 -8.91 -5.00
CA LEU A 181 14.21 -9.08 -5.60
C LEU A 181 14.14 -9.84 -6.91
N THR A 182 14.84 -9.31 -7.91
CA THR A 182 15.08 -9.92 -9.21
C THR A 182 16.59 -10.05 -9.45
N PRO A 183 17.03 -10.81 -10.44
CA PRO A 183 18.43 -10.80 -10.86
C PRO A 183 18.94 -9.44 -11.34
N HIS A 184 18.04 -8.51 -11.64
CA HIS A 184 18.32 -7.17 -12.16
C HIS A 184 18.24 -6.06 -11.10
N THR A 185 17.88 -6.41 -9.85
CA THR A 185 17.76 -5.44 -8.75
C THR A 185 19.09 -4.70 -8.53
N PRO A 186 19.12 -3.36 -8.55
CA PRO A 186 20.35 -2.58 -8.40
C PRO A 186 21.02 -2.81 -7.04
N GLY A 187 22.35 -2.99 -7.04
CA GLY A 187 23.13 -3.16 -5.80
C GLY A 187 22.92 -2.00 -4.82
N LYS A 188 22.82 -0.76 -5.31
CA LYS A 188 22.53 0.42 -4.48
C LYS A 188 21.19 0.32 -3.72
N LEU A 189 20.17 -0.31 -4.32
CA LEU A 189 18.90 -0.52 -3.65
C LEU A 189 19.07 -1.53 -2.52
N ILE A 190 19.82 -2.60 -2.75
CA ILE A 190 20.11 -3.61 -1.73
C ILE A 190 20.88 -2.99 -0.56
N GLU A 191 21.91 -2.17 -0.83
CA GLU A 191 22.64 -1.43 0.21
C GLU A 191 21.71 -0.58 1.05
N LYS A 192 20.82 0.21 0.43
CA LYS A 192 19.84 1.04 1.12
C LYS A 192 18.88 0.20 1.98
N VAL A 193 18.43 -0.95 1.47
CA VAL A 193 17.57 -1.89 2.21
C VAL A 193 18.30 -2.42 3.45
N LEU A 194 19.58 -2.75 3.32
CA LEU A 194 20.38 -3.22 4.46
C LEU A 194 20.56 -2.14 5.54
N ASP A 195 20.67 -0.86 5.15
CA ASP A 195 20.68 0.26 6.11
C ASP A 195 19.37 0.30 6.93
N VAL A 196 18.22 0.13 6.27
CA VAL A 196 16.91 0.09 6.94
C VAL A 196 16.81 -1.12 7.88
N ILE A 197 17.22 -2.30 7.44
CA ILE A 197 17.26 -3.51 8.29
C ILE A 197 18.17 -3.30 9.49
N GLY A 198 19.29 -2.61 9.31
CA GLY A 198 20.24 -2.27 10.37
C GLY A 198 19.66 -1.44 11.52
N THR A 199 18.49 -0.78 11.32
CA THR A 199 17.77 -0.09 12.42
C THR A 199 17.15 -1.04 13.44
N GLY A 200 17.02 -2.33 13.10
CA GLY A 200 16.43 -3.34 13.98
C GLY A 200 14.92 -3.47 13.92
N ILE A 201 14.22 -2.74 13.02
CA ILE A 201 12.76 -2.84 12.86
C ILE A 201 12.30 -4.15 12.20
N GLY A 202 13.22 -4.97 11.69
CA GLY A 202 12.90 -6.23 11.00
C GLY A 202 12.29 -6.08 9.61
N LEU A 203 12.35 -4.89 9.01
CA LEU A 203 11.83 -4.55 7.69
C LEU A 203 12.93 -3.90 6.83
N PRO A 204 12.83 -3.91 5.52
CA PRO A 204 11.85 -4.63 4.67
C PRO A 204 12.07 -6.15 4.66
N GLN A 205 10.99 -6.90 4.38
CA GLN A 205 11.14 -8.32 4.10
C GLN A 205 11.61 -8.54 2.65
N PHE A 206 12.47 -9.53 2.45
CA PHE A 206 12.92 -9.92 1.13
C PHE A 206 11.96 -10.93 0.48
N VAL A 207 11.58 -10.69 -0.75
CA VAL A 207 10.70 -11.54 -1.54
C VAL A 207 11.37 -11.88 -2.87
N ASN A 208 11.43 -13.16 -3.22
CA ASN A 208 11.96 -13.59 -4.50
C ASN A 208 10.89 -13.44 -5.59
N ALA A 209 11.06 -12.47 -6.48
CA ALA A 209 10.12 -12.15 -7.54
C ALA A 209 9.93 -13.31 -8.53
N ASP A 210 10.98 -14.10 -8.84
CA ASP A 210 10.86 -15.27 -9.70
C ASP A 210 9.96 -16.36 -9.11
N VAL A 211 10.08 -16.58 -7.79
CA VAL A 211 9.22 -17.56 -7.09
C VAL A 211 7.78 -17.08 -7.09
N MET A 212 7.56 -15.80 -6.82
CA MET A 212 6.22 -15.20 -6.84
C MET A 212 5.58 -15.30 -8.22
N MET A 213 6.30 -14.94 -9.26
CA MET A 213 5.87 -15.04 -10.67
C MET A 213 5.53 -16.47 -11.05
N LYS A 214 6.41 -17.45 -10.76
CA LYS A 214 6.15 -18.87 -11.04
C LYS A 214 4.96 -19.40 -10.28
N ARG A 215 4.79 -18.97 -9.02
CA ARG A 215 3.59 -19.32 -8.23
C ARG A 215 2.32 -18.76 -8.87
N ALA A 216 2.34 -17.50 -9.32
CA ALA A 216 1.20 -16.89 -9.98
C ALA A 216 0.82 -17.66 -11.26
N LEU A 217 1.79 -17.98 -12.11
CA LEU A 217 1.58 -18.79 -13.30
C LEU A 217 1.01 -20.17 -12.99
N HIS A 218 1.48 -20.82 -11.92
CA HIS A 218 1.00 -22.14 -11.51
C HIS A 218 -0.44 -22.07 -10.96
N LEU A 219 -0.75 -21.10 -10.10
CA LEU A 219 -2.04 -21.02 -9.43
C LEU A 219 -3.16 -20.47 -10.33
N TRP A 220 -2.85 -19.52 -11.18
CA TRP A 220 -3.84 -18.78 -11.95
C TRP A 220 -3.74 -18.96 -13.46
N GLY A 221 -2.60 -19.45 -13.96
CA GLY A 221 -2.36 -19.65 -15.40
C GLY A 221 -3.19 -20.78 -16.05
N HIS A 222 -3.93 -21.57 -15.25
CA HIS A 222 -4.70 -22.73 -15.74
C HIS A 222 -6.16 -22.71 -15.25
N THR A 223 -6.69 -21.55 -14.87
CA THR A 223 -8.09 -21.45 -14.45
C THR A 223 -8.98 -21.10 -15.63
N ASP A 224 -10.06 -21.84 -15.81
CA ASP A 224 -11.08 -21.59 -16.85
C ASP A 224 -11.70 -20.18 -16.81
N ARG A 225 -11.49 -19.46 -15.70
CA ARG A 225 -12.04 -18.11 -15.46
C ARG A 225 -11.12 -16.98 -15.90
N MET A 226 -9.81 -17.19 -15.97
CA MET A 226 -8.83 -16.13 -16.28
C MET A 226 -8.12 -16.32 -17.62
N GLY A 227 -8.32 -17.47 -18.28
CA GLY A 227 -7.52 -17.83 -19.44
C GLY A 227 -6.04 -18.01 -19.08
N ASP A 228 -5.18 -17.94 -20.07
CA ASP A 228 -3.72 -17.96 -19.85
C ASP A 228 -3.28 -16.63 -19.25
N LEU A 229 -2.73 -16.69 -18.03
CA LEU A 229 -2.17 -15.50 -17.38
C LEU A 229 -0.95 -15.01 -18.18
N PRO A 230 -0.96 -13.80 -18.75
CA PRO A 230 0.20 -13.27 -19.46
C PRO A 230 1.41 -13.14 -18.52
N LEU A 231 2.59 -13.45 -19.05
CA LEU A 231 3.84 -13.36 -18.28
C LEU A 231 4.08 -11.94 -17.76
N SER A 232 3.72 -10.90 -18.52
CA SER A 232 3.80 -9.50 -18.10
C SER A 232 3.01 -9.24 -16.82
N LYS A 233 1.79 -9.80 -16.70
CA LYS A 233 0.98 -9.70 -15.49
C LYS A 233 1.54 -10.54 -14.34
N ALA A 234 2.01 -11.77 -14.61
CA ALA A 234 2.63 -12.61 -13.59
C ALA A 234 3.86 -11.96 -12.96
N ARG A 235 4.65 -11.22 -13.73
CA ARG A 235 5.80 -10.42 -13.24
C ARG A 235 5.40 -9.34 -12.24
N ARG A 236 4.15 -8.87 -12.29
CA ARG A 236 3.60 -7.86 -11.38
C ARG A 236 3.05 -8.44 -10.06
N THR A 237 3.35 -9.69 -9.75
CA THR A 237 2.95 -10.29 -8.48
C THR A 237 3.62 -9.58 -7.31
N CYS A 238 2.84 -9.15 -6.33
CA CYS A 238 3.28 -8.42 -5.16
C CYS A 238 2.84 -9.09 -3.85
N VAL A 239 3.32 -8.57 -2.74
CA VAL A 239 2.98 -9.07 -1.40
C VAL A 239 1.67 -8.46 -0.93
N GLY A 240 0.77 -9.31 -0.43
CA GLY A 240 -0.46 -8.92 0.24
C GLY A 240 -0.44 -9.29 1.70
N ALA A 241 -0.84 -8.37 2.56
CA ALA A 241 -0.75 -8.50 4.01
C ALA A 241 0.66 -8.91 4.46
N CYS A 242 0.80 -10.00 5.22
CA CYS A 242 2.10 -10.43 5.74
C CYS A 242 2.96 -11.14 4.68
N VAL A 243 2.38 -12.15 4.00
CA VAL A 243 3.10 -13.05 3.07
C VAL A 243 2.23 -13.57 1.92
N GLY A 244 1.02 -13.08 1.79
CA GLY A 244 0.14 -13.40 0.66
C GLY A 244 0.72 -12.92 -0.65
N SER A 245 0.34 -13.54 -1.76
CA SER A 245 0.72 -13.08 -3.10
C SER A 245 -0.51 -12.79 -3.92
N TYR A 246 -0.51 -11.69 -4.65
CA TYR A 246 -1.59 -11.34 -5.54
C TYR A 246 -1.06 -10.52 -6.72
N ILE A 247 -1.83 -10.45 -7.78
CA ILE A 247 -1.56 -9.61 -8.93
C ILE A 247 -2.47 -8.39 -8.82
N PRO A 248 -1.90 -7.18 -8.72
CA PRO A 248 -2.68 -5.94 -8.61
C PRO A 248 -3.71 -5.84 -9.74
N TYR A 249 -4.92 -5.42 -9.41
CA TYR A 249 -6.08 -5.24 -10.31
C TYR A 249 -6.66 -6.52 -10.92
N GLU A 250 -6.03 -7.70 -10.72
CA GLU A 250 -6.47 -8.96 -11.33
C GLU A 250 -7.02 -9.96 -10.31
N THR A 251 -6.44 -10.00 -9.11
CA THR A 251 -6.84 -10.96 -8.08
C THR A 251 -7.46 -10.25 -6.88
N GLY A 252 -8.44 -10.90 -6.27
CA GLY A 252 -9.06 -10.41 -5.03
C GLY A 252 -8.21 -10.68 -3.80
N HIS A 253 -8.82 -10.55 -2.63
CA HIS A 253 -8.17 -10.75 -1.33
C HIS A 253 -7.50 -12.13 -1.23
N PRO A 254 -6.25 -12.23 -0.74
CA PRO A 254 -5.49 -13.49 -0.72
C PRO A 254 -6.01 -14.52 0.30
N VAL A 255 -6.86 -14.13 1.24
CA VAL A 255 -7.42 -15.02 2.28
C VAL A 255 -8.84 -15.42 1.92
N ALA A 256 -8.97 -16.40 1.04
CA ALA A 256 -10.27 -16.91 0.60
C ALA A 256 -10.84 -18.01 1.52
N GLY A 257 -10.04 -18.56 2.42
CA GLY A 257 -10.46 -19.59 3.36
C GLY A 257 -9.37 -19.90 4.40
N GLN A 258 -9.81 -20.38 5.54
CA GLN A 258 -8.95 -20.83 6.64
C GLN A 258 -9.22 -22.31 6.93
N PRO A 259 -8.37 -23.23 6.42
CA PRO A 259 -8.53 -24.66 6.71
C PRO A 259 -8.22 -24.94 8.18
N ASN A 260 -9.11 -25.67 8.84
CA ASN A 260 -8.84 -26.19 10.18
C ASN A 260 -7.98 -27.46 10.08
N LEU A 261 -6.66 -27.30 10.18
CA LEU A 261 -5.72 -28.42 10.06
C LEU A 261 -5.98 -29.53 11.10
N GLY A 262 -6.34 -29.16 12.33
CA GLY A 262 -6.70 -30.13 13.37
C GLY A 262 -7.87 -30.97 12.93
N LYS A 263 -8.93 -30.37 12.38
CA LYS A 263 -10.11 -31.11 11.88
C LYS A 263 -9.77 -31.94 10.64
N ILE A 264 -8.92 -31.49 9.77
CA ILE A 264 -8.45 -32.28 8.61
C ILE A 264 -7.73 -33.54 9.08
N ILE A 265 -6.84 -33.44 10.07
CA ILE A 265 -6.13 -34.59 10.65
C ILE A 265 -7.10 -35.53 11.30
N GLU A 266 -8.04 -35.03 12.12
CA GLU A 266 -9.07 -35.82 12.78
C GLU A 266 -9.91 -36.64 11.78
N LEU A 267 -10.40 -35.96 10.72
CA LEU A 267 -11.15 -36.64 9.65
C LEU A 267 -10.29 -37.69 8.92
N THR A 268 -9.02 -37.37 8.67
CA THR A 268 -8.10 -38.28 7.98
C THR A 268 -7.89 -39.58 8.82
N LEU A 269 -7.71 -39.43 10.13
CA LEU A 269 -7.53 -40.56 11.03
C LEU A 269 -8.80 -41.39 11.24
N ASN A 270 -9.97 -40.83 10.91
CA ASN A 270 -11.27 -41.49 11.03
C ASN A 270 -11.90 -41.79 9.66
N ASP A 271 -11.10 -42.00 8.61
CA ASP A 271 -11.53 -42.35 7.25
C ASP A 271 -12.59 -41.38 6.66
N GLY A 272 -12.53 -40.09 7.04
CA GLY A 272 -13.46 -39.09 6.61
C GLY A 272 -14.70 -38.90 7.47
N PHE A 273 -14.89 -39.69 8.49
CA PHE A 273 -16.00 -39.55 9.43
C PHE A 273 -15.70 -38.51 10.51
N ASP A 274 -16.72 -37.70 10.82
CA ASP A 274 -16.65 -36.74 11.93
C ASP A 274 -17.06 -37.49 13.23
N PRO A 275 -16.13 -37.72 14.19
CA PRO A 275 -16.43 -38.46 15.40
C PRO A 275 -17.35 -37.73 16.36
#